data_98a485c12d2c4a7b0804388952e0d182
#
_entry.id   98a485c12d2c4a7b0804388952e0d182
#
_cell.length_a   1.000
_cell.length_b   1.000
_cell.length_c   1.000
_cell.angle_alpha   90.00
_cell.angle_beta   90.00
_cell.angle_gamma   90.00
#
_symmetry.space_group_name_H-M   'P 1'
#
loop_
_entity.id
_entity.type
_entity.pdbx_description
1 polymer ?
#
loop_
_entity_poly.entity_id
_entity_poly.type
_entity_poly.pdbx_seq_one_letter_code
_entity_poly.pdbx_strand_id
1 'polypeptide(L)'
;MKILVYEHASGGGFAGKDISHRLLSEGFAMLRCLVEDFKVAGHEVTVLLDGRLSKLNPPLDADLIVPIFCCNELEKFLISTAKVNDAIYIIAPETGQTLRSFVEIVEKIGKSSLNCESCAIGKAADKTILFDVLQKFGVSPKTVILSLDDDLVKIDGRIKKELGYPLVVKPVDGVGCSGLSLVTEEIHLAGALSKICAESMSKRFIALEFIRGEAASVSLLSTGKKAKALSLNKQNVNLAVPDAVSSYEGGAVPFEHWLKQEAFRIAEKVTEAFSDLKGYVGVDFVFTEHKPFVVDLNPRLTTSYVGLRKVARFNVAEALVNAVLKDTLPTNLENGGFACFSKVDTSSPTLEAFQKVAKFCAVVSPPFPLIENDKSTSLLIGEGVTMNDAEIHLEEAKKCLHYIIT
;
A
#
# COMPACT_ATOMS: atom_id res chain seq x y z
N MET A 1 -19.58 -2.52 16.81
CA MET A 1 -18.67 -3.61 17.17
C MET A 1 -17.32 -3.04 17.60
N LYS A 2 -16.51 -3.83 18.35
CA LYS A 2 -15.15 -3.46 18.73
C LYS A 2 -14.19 -3.95 17.67
N ILE A 3 -13.40 -3.05 17.08
CA ILE A 3 -12.45 -3.38 16.00
C ILE A 3 -11.03 -3.03 16.46
N LEU A 4 -10.12 -4.01 16.38
CA LEU A 4 -8.69 -3.75 16.50
C LEU A 4 -8.13 -3.43 15.12
N VAL A 5 -7.48 -2.29 14.97
CA VAL A 5 -6.71 -1.94 13.77
C VAL A 5 -5.22 -1.94 14.12
N TYR A 6 -4.45 -2.72 13.37
CA TYR A 6 -3.00 -2.77 13.48
C TYR A 6 -2.36 -2.43 12.15
N GLU A 7 -1.50 -1.41 12.13
CA GLU A 7 -0.64 -1.10 10.98
C GLU A 7 0.83 -1.36 11.37
N HIS A 8 1.56 -2.06 10.52
CA HIS A 8 2.87 -2.63 10.90
C HIS A 8 3.95 -1.57 11.14
N ALA A 9 4.02 -0.53 10.30
CA ALA A 9 5.07 0.48 10.40
C ALA A 9 4.87 1.39 11.62
N SER A 10 3.66 1.92 11.80
CA SER A 10 3.31 2.83 12.90
C SER A 10 2.86 2.11 14.16
N GLY A 11 2.44 0.85 14.07
CA GLY A 11 1.88 0.05 15.16
C GLY A 11 2.90 -0.72 16.00
N GLY A 12 4.20 -0.45 15.82
CA GLY A 12 5.26 -1.05 16.63
C GLY A 12 5.99 -2.24 16.02
N GLY A 13 5.78 -2.56 14.74
CA GLY A 13 6.55 -3.59 14.04
C GLY A 13 8.06 -3.31 14.00
N PHE A 14 8.41 -2.03 14.10
CA PHE A 14 9.79 -1.53 14.20
C PHE A 14 10.10 -0.88 15.54
N ALA A 15 9.31 -1.13 16.60
CA ALA A 15 9.56 -0.55 17.92
C ALA A 15 10.94 -0.95 18.45
N GLY A 16 11.77 0.04 18.77
CA GLY A 16 13.16 -0.15 19.16
C GLY A 16 14.15 -0.35 18.02
N LYS A 17 13.72 -0.22 16.75
CA LYS A 17 14.57 -0.31 15.55
C LYS A 17 14.38 0.94 14.68
N ASP A 18 15.30 1.13 13.74
CA ASP A 18 15.18 2.18 12.73
C ASP A 18 14.05 1.84 11.73
N ILE A 19 13.38 2.87 11.25
CA ILE A 19 12.30 2.76 10.28
C ILE A 19 12.42 3.86 9.25
N SER A 20 12.16 3.52 7.99
CA SER A 20 12.07 4.52 6.92
C SER A 20 10.99 5.56 7.22
N HIS A 21 11.35 6.85 7.19
CA HIS A 21 10.42 7.96 7.37
C HIS A 21 9.25 7.91 6.38
N ARG A 22 9.50 7.51 5.14
CA ARG A 22 8.48 7.39 4.09
C ARG A 22 7.49 6.24 4.36
N LEU A 23 7.99 5.09 4.80
CA LEU A 23 7.15 3.94 5.17
C LEU A 23 6.28 4.26 6.39
N LEU A 24 6.87 4.91 7.39
CA LEU A 24 6.17 5.29 8.62
C LEU A 24 5.04 6.28 8.35
N SER A 25 5.31 7.32 7.55
CA SER A 25 4.30 8.31 7.18
C SER A 25 3.13 7.70 6.39
N GLU A 26 3.44 6.83 5.43
CA GLU A 26 2.44 6.15 4.61
C GLU A 26 1.57 5.20 5.45
N GLY A 27 2.20 4.39 6.31
CA GLY A 27 1.50 3.48 7.20
C GLY A 27 0.59 4.21 8.18
N PHE A 28 1.10 5.26 8.84
CA PHE A 28 0.29 6.07 9.74
C PHE A 28 -0.90 6.75 9.03
N ALA A 29 -0.72 7.23 7.80
CA ALA A 29 -1.80 7.82 7.02
C ALA A 29 -2.93 6.80 6.75
N MET A 30 -2.58 5.57 6.35
CA MET A 30 -3.58 4.51 6.15
C MET A 30 -4.28 4.13 7.46
N LEU A 31 -3.51 3.99 8.55
CA LEU A 31 -4.05 3.71 9.89
C LEU A 31 -5.07 4.77 10.30
N ARG A 32 -4.67 6.05 10.29
CA ARG A 32 -5.52 7.17 10.68
C ARG A 32 -6.81 7.23 9.88
N CYS A 33 -6.70 7.15 8.56
CA CYS A 33 -7.86 7.20 7.67
C CYS A 33 -8.86 6.06 7.94
N LEU A 34 -8.37 4.84 8.11
CA LEU A 34 -9.23 3.69 8.38
C LEU A 34 -9.89 3.78 9.77
N VAL A 35 -9.15 4.22 10.78
CA VAL A 35 -9.68 4.44 12.13
C VAL A 35 -10.80 5.47 12.12
N GLU A 36 -10.59 6.64 11.49
CA GLU A 36 -11.62 7.67 11.34
C GLU A 36 -12.89 7.13 10.66
N ASP A 37 -12.74 6.33 9.60
CA ASP A 37 -13.89 5.77 8.87
C ASP A 37 -14.64 4.72 9.69
N PHE A 38 -13.96 3.86 10.45
CA PHE A 38 -14.61 2.94 11.39
C PHE A 38 -15.35 3.69 12.50
N LYS A 39 -14.77 4.78 13.02
CA LYS A 39 -15.44 5.64 14.02
C LYS A 39 -16.70 6.28 13.46
N VAL A 40 -16.65 6.82 12.23
CA VAL A 40 -17.83 7.39 11.54
C VAL A 40 -18.92 6.33 11.31
N ALA A 41 -18.52 5.07 11.06
CA ALA A 41 -19.44 3.93 10.95
C ALA A 41 -20.01 3.47 12.31
N GLY A 42 -19.65 4.08 13.42
CA GLY A 42 -20.17 3.77 14.77
C GLY A 42 -19.48 2.58 15.45
N HIS A 43 -18.27 2.23 15.03
CA HIS A 43 -17.47 1.20 15.69
C HIS A 43 -16.62 1.78 16.83
N GLU A 44 -16.35 0.96 17.85
CA GLU A 44 -15.33 1.23 18.88
C GLU A 44 -13.99 0.73 18.36
N VAL A 45 -12.97 1.58 18.29
CA VAL A 45 -11.70 1.26 17.64
C VAL A 45 -10.54 1.25 18.63
N THR A 46 -9.85 0.11 18.70
CA THR A 46 -8.59 -0.05 19.41
C THR A 46 -7.43 -0.08 18.41
N VAL A 47 -6.30 0.54 18.75
CA VAL A 47 -5.11 0.61 17.90
C VAL A 47 -3.87 0.19 18.69
N LEU A 48 -2.97 -0.58 18.04
CA LEU A 48 -1.59 -0.70 18.51
C LEU A 48 -0.77 0.42 17.86
N LEU A 49 0.02 1.14 18.65
CA LEU A 49 0.82 2.27 18.18
C LEU A 49 2.24 2.19 18.75
N ASP A 50 3.25 2.47 17.93
CA ASP A 50 4.64 2.57 18.39
C ASP A 50 4.74 3.57 19.53
N GLY A 51 5.39 3.19 20.63
CA GLY A 51 5.50 4.02 21.83
C GLY A 51 6.22 5.35 21.58
N ARG A 52 7.05 5.44 20.54
CA ARG A 52 7.69 6.70 20.11
C ARG A 52 6.66 7.66 19.53
N LEU A 53 5.72 7.15 18.72
CA LEU A 53 4.62 7.94 18.13
C LEU A 53 3.56 8.28 19.18
N SER A 54 3.22 7.34 20.03
CA SER A 54 2.24 7.56 21.11
C SER A 54 2.62 8.74 22.01
N LYS A 55 3.91 8.94 22.29
CA LYS A 55 4.41 10.08 23.08
C LYS A 55 4.20 11.44 22.40
N LEU A 56 4.10 11.47 21.06
CA LEU A 56 3.86 12.70 20.28
C LEU A 56 2.39 13.09 20.24
N ASN A 57 1.49 12.22 20.71
CA ASN A 57 0.05 12.41 20.67
C ASN A 57 -0.42 12.83 19.26
N PRO A 58 -0.16 12.02 18.22
CA PRO A 58 -0.56 12.34 16.85
C PRO A 58 -2.09 12.33 16.70
N PRO A 59 -2.64 12.98 15.66
CA PRO A 59 -4.09 13.04 15.45
C PRO A 59 -4.63 11.65 15.03
N LEU A 60 -5.04 10.84 15.98
CA LEU A 60 -5.57 9.50 15.81
C LEU A 60 -6.80 9.32 16.71
N ASP A 61 -7.99 9.29 16.09
CA ASP A 61 -9.29 9.22 16.78
C ASP A 61 -9.66 7.78 17.15
N ALA A 62 -8.83 7.11 17.94
CA ALA A 62 -9.09 5.78 18.46
C ALA A 62 -9.64 5.84 19.89
N ASP A 63 -10.56 4.92 20.26
CA ASP A 63 -11.10 4.84 21.62
C ASP A 63 -10.04 4.33 22.62
N LEU A 64 -9.14 3.45 22.14
CA LEU A 64 -8.03 2.94 22.93
C LEU A 64 -6.77 2.83 22.09
N ILE A 65 -5.69 3.43 22.58
CA ILE A 65 -4.35 3.29 21.99
C ILE A 65 -3.49 2.45 22.94
N VAL A 66 -2.96 1.34 22.45
CA VAL A 66 -2.06 0.46 23.18
C VAL A 66 -0.63 0.70 22.68
N PRO A 67 0.26 1.32 23.47
CA PRO A 67 1.62 1.63 23.05
C PRO A 67 2.51 0.39 23.04
N ILE A 68 3.29 0.21 21.96
CA ILE A 68 4.26 -0.88 21.79
C ILE A 68 5.67 -0.28 21.87
N PHE A 69 6.47 -0.71 22.83
CA PHE A 69 7.84 -0.20 23.04
C PHE A 69 8.93 -1.14 22.52
N CYS A 70 8.59 -2.41 22.27
CA CYS A 70 9.52 -3.41 21.76
C CYS A 70 8.83 -4.30 20.73
N CYS A 71 9.41 -4.40 19.53
CA CYS A 71 8.82 -5.23 18.47
C CYS A 71 8.76 -6.73 18.81
N ASN A 72 9.61 -7.22 19.71
CA ASN A 72 9.58 -8.62 20.17
C ASN A 72 8.34 -8.94 21.03
N GLU A 73 7.68 -7.94 21.59
CA GLU A 73 6.45 -8.13 22.38
C GLU A 73 5.17 -7.94 21.56
N LEU A 74 5.31 -7.48 20.32
CA LEU A 74 4.18 -7.12 19.44
C LEU A 74 3.16 -8.25 19.31
N GLU A 75 3.59 -9.48 19.02
CA GLU A 75 2.68 -10.62 18.86
C GLU A 75 1.86 -10.88 20.13
N LYS A 76 2.48 -10.79 21.31
CA LYS A 76 1.80 -10.94 22.60
C LYS A 76 0.72 -9.87 22.78
N PHE A 77 1.04 -8.59 22.48
CA PHE A 77 0.09 -7.47 22.56
C PHE A 77 -1.03 -7.63 21.52
N LEU A 78 -0.70 -8.03 20.29
CA LEU A 78 -1.70 -8.29 19.25
C LEU A 78 -2.70 -9.37 19.70
N ILE A 79 -2.22 -10.51 20.18
CA ILE A 79 -3.07 -11.61 20.65
C ILE A 79 -3.93 -11.16 21.83
N SER A 80 -3.36 -10.51 22.84
CA SER A 80 -4.11 -10.10 24.03
C SER A 80 -5.19 -9.07 23.69
N THR A 81 -4.88 -8.10 22.82
CA THR A 81 -5.81 -7.06 22.39
C THR A 81 -6.86 -7.63 21.44
N ALA A 82 -6.49 -8.51 20.51
CA ALA A 82 -7.43 -9.16 19.62
C ALA A 82 -8.51 -9.96 20.37
N LYS A 83 -8.17 -10.63 21.49
CA LYS A 83 -9.12 -11.43 22.28
C LYS A 83 -10.31 -10.62 22.82
N VAL A 84 -10.14 -9.33 23.09
CA VAL A 84 -11.18 -8.45 23.64
C VAL A 84 -11.91 -7.61 22.60
N ASN A 85 -11.51 -7.73 21.32
CA ASN A 85 -12.17 -7.12 20.18
C ASN A 85 -13.03 -8.14 19.40
N ASP A 86 -14.03 -7.66 18.65
CA ASP A 86 -14.93 -8.50 17.85
C ASP A 86 -14.30 -8.87 16.51
N ALA A 87 -13.61 -7.90 15.87
CA ALA A 87 -12.96 -8.07 14.58
C ALA A 87 -11.60 -7.35 14.55
N ILE A 88 -10.72 -7.82 13.66
CA ILE A 88 -9.36 -7.31 13.53
C ILE A 88 -9.08 -6.95 12.07
N TYR A 89 -8.46 -5.79 11.84
CA TYR A 89 -7.90 -5.41 10.55
C TYR A 89 -6.40 -5.16 10.65
N ILE A 90 -5.63 -5.81 9.78
CA ILE A 90 -4.17 -5.71 9.71
C ILE A 90 -3.78 -4.95 8.44
N ILE A 91 -2.96 -3.92 8.59
CA ILE A 91 -2.26 -3.25 7.49
C ILE A 91 -0.78 -3.58 7.64
N ALA A 92 -0.25 -4.40 6.76
CA ALA A 92 1.14 -4.81 6.80
C ALA A 92 1.65 -5.13 5.38
N PRO A 93 2.96 -5.09 5.12
CA PRO A 93 3.52 -5.49 3.83
C PRO A 93 3.46 -7.01 3.65
N GLU A 94 3.46 -7.46 2.41
CA GLU A 94 3.56 -8.87 2.02
C GLU A 94 4.98 -9.42 2.18
N THR A 95 5.99 -8.54 2.16
CA THR A 95 7.41 -8.88 2.29
C THR A 95 7.66 -9.73 3.53
N GLY A 96 8.45 -10.79 3.37
CA GLY A 96 8.73 -11.72 4.46
C GLY A 96 7.48 -12.41 5.03
N GLN A 97 6.39 -12.44 4.28
CA GLN A 97 5.08 -12.97 4.68
C GLN A 97 4.47 -12.27 5.92
N THR A 98 4.86 -11.02 6.20
CA THR A 98 4.45 -10.28 7.40
C THR A 98 2.94 -10.19 7.53
N LEU A 99 2.24 -9.71 6.49
CA LEU A 99 0.77 -9.62 6.49
C LEU A 99 0.13 -11.00 6.75
N ARG A 100 0.57 -12.01 5.99
CA ARG A 100 0.06 -13.39 6.12
C ARG A 100 0.20 -13.91 7.55
N SER A 101 1.38 -13.75 8.16
CA SER A 101 1.65 -14.27 9.50
C SER A 101 0.75 -13.62 10.56
N PHE A 102 0.53 -12.31 10.50
CA PHE A 102 -0.36 -11.64 11.44
C PHE A 102 -1.82 -12.02 11.24
N VAL A 103 -2.29 -12.17 10.00
CA VAL A 103 -3.65 -12.65 9.72
C VAL A 103 -3.82 -14.08 10.20
N GLU A 104 -2.83 -14.95 9.97
CA GLU A 104 -2.84 -16.34 10.46
C GLU A 104 -2.94 -16.42 11.99
N ILE A 105 -2.28 -15.50 12.73
CA ILE A 105 -2.44 -15.39 14.18
C ILE A 105 -3.90 -15.08 14.55
N VAL A 106 -4.53 -14.12 13.87
CA VAL A 106 -5.94 -13.76 14.11
C VAL A 106 -6.87 -14.95 13.85
N GLU A 107 -6.64 -15.68 12.76
CA GLU A 107 -7.39 -16.90 12.40
C GLU A 107 -7.23 -18.00 13.47
N LYS A 108 -5.98 -18.27 13.91
CA LYS A 108 -5.67 -19.29 14.93
C LYS A 108 -6.32 -19.01 16.30
N ILE A 109 -6.48 -17.76 16.67
CA ILE A 109 -7.17 -17.42 17.93
C ILE A 109 -8.70 -17.37 17.78
N GLY A 110 -9.24 -17.73 16.60
CA GLY A 110 -10.68 -17.83 16.32
C GLY A 110 -11.40 -16.48 16.29
N LYS A 111 -10.72 -15.39 15.92
CA LYS A 111 -11.31 -14.06 15.79
C LYS A 111 -11.62 -13.73 14.33
N SER A 112 -12.62 -12.85 14.13
CA SER A 112 -12.99 -12.39 12.79
C SER A 112 -11.89 -11.51 12.21
N SER A 113 -11.22 -11.97 11.15
CA SER A 113 -10.34 -11.12 10.35
C SER A 113 -11.15 -10.34 9.32
N LEU A 114 -10.92 -9.04 9.20
CA LEU A 114 -11.46 -8.19 8.12
C LEU A 114 -10.53 -8.13 6.92
N ASN A 115 -9.42 -8.88 6.93
CA ASN A 115 -8.48 -9.05 5.82
C ASN A 115 -8.89 -10.21 4.91
N CYS A 116 -8.21 -10.32 3.76
CA CYS A 116 -8.16 -11.55 2.99
C CYS A 116 -7.64 -12.71 3.86
N GLU A 117 -8.06 -13.94 3.55
CA GLU A 117 -7.58 -15.12 4.30
C GLU A 117 -6.07 -15.32 4.14
N SER A 118 -5.39 -15.77 5.19
CA SER A 118 -3.92 -15.90 5.20
C SER A 118 -3.38 -16.77 4.07
N CYS A 119 -4.12 -17.84 3.72
CA CYS A 119 -3.79 -18.72 2.60
C CYS A 119 -3.88 -17.98 1.24
N ALA A 120 -4.93 -17.18 1.03
CA ALA A 120 -5.14 -16.40 -0.18
C ALA A 120 -4.10 -15.28 -0.30
N ILE A 121 -3.78 -14.59 0.82
CA ILE A 121 -2.69 -13.62 0.88
C ILE A 121 -1.37 -14.26 0.42
N GLY A 122 -1.03 -15.44 0.93
CA GLY A 122 0.21 -16.13 0.55
C GLY A 122 0.30 -16.45 -0.95
N LYS A 123 -0.82 -16.83 -1.58
CA LYS A 123 -0.88 -17.11 -3.03
C LYS A 123 -0.77 -15.83 -3.85
N ALA A 124 -1.49 -14.78 -3.47
CA ALA A 124 -1.51 -13.51 -4.20
C ALA A 124 -0.18 -12.74 -4.08
N ALA A 125 0.50 -12.86 -2.94
CA ALA A 125 1.79 -12.24 -2.69
C ALA A 125 2.95 -12.93 -3.44
N ASP A 126 2.83 -14.21 -3.79
CA ASP A 126 3.83 -14.91 -4.61
C ASP A 126 3.70 -14.47 -6.08
N LYS A 127 4.63 -13.61 -6.51
CA LYS A 127 4.64 -13.07 -7.88
C LYS A 127 4.70 -14.17 -8.95
N THR A 128 5.22 -15.36 -8.63
CA THR A 128 5.25 -16.47 -9.60
C THR A 128 3.84 -17.01 -9.85
N ILE A 129 3.05 -17.18 -8.78
CA ILE A 129 1.66 -17.60 -8.89
C ILE A 129 0.81 -16.49 -9.54
N LEU A 130 1.04 -15.23 -9.13
CA LEU A 130 0.33 -14.09 -9.70
C LEU A 130 0.52 -14.03 -11.22
N PHE A 131 1.76 -14.06 -11.70
CA PHE A 131 2.01 -13.92 -13.15
C PHE A 131 1.54 -15.14 -13.95
N ASP A 132 1.54 -16.34 -13.39
CA ASP A 132 0.92 -17.51 -14.00
C ASP A 132 -0.60 -17.32 -14.20
N VAL A 133 -1.28 -16.70 -13.26
CA VAL A 133 -2.70 -16.35 -13.37
C VAL A 133 -2.90 -15.25 -14.40
N LEU A 134 -2.11 -14.17 -14.34
CA LEU A 134 -2.23 -13.04 -15.26
C LEU A 134 -1.99 -13.42 -16.71
N GLN A 135 -1.05 -14.34 -17.01
CA GLN A 135 -0.79 -14.85 -18.34
C GLN A 135 -2.02 -15.54 -18.96
N LYS A 136 -2.78 -16.30 -18.15
CA LYS A 136 -4.03 -16.96 -18.61
C LYS A 136 -5.09 -15.95 -19.06
N PHE A 137 -5.07 -14.74 -18.49
CA PHE A 137 -5.96 -13.65 -18.90
C PHE A 137 -5.39 -12.78 -20.03
N GLY A 138 -4.11 -12.95 -20.42
CA GLY A 138 -3.45 -12.14 -21.44
C GLY A 138 -3.24 -10.67 -21.02
N VAL A 139 -3.17 -10.40 -19.73
CA VAL A 139 -3.12 -9.03 -19.16
C VAL A 139 -1.81 -8.72 -18.43
N SER A 140 -0.81 -9.60 -18.50
CA SER A 140 0.52 -9.35 -17.92
C SER A 140 1.53 -8.90 -18.98
N PRO A 141 2.58 -8.14 -18.60
CA PRO A 141 3.82 -8.07 -19.36
C PRO A 141 4.42 -9.47 -19.55
N LYS A 142 5.26 -9.65 -20.57
CA LYS A 142 6.11 -10.85 -20.62
C LYS A 142 6.96 -10.90 -19.36
N THR A 143 7.06 -12.08 -18.76
CA THR A 143 7.68 -12.25 -17.45
C THR A 143 8.56 -13.48 -17.44
N VAL A 144 9.76 -13.37 -16.87
CA VAL A 144 10.69 -14.47 -16.66
C VAL A 144 11.03 -14.57 -15.17
N ILE A 145 10.91 -15.77 -14.61
CA ILE A 145 11.28 -16.06 -13.22
C ILE A 145 12.75 -16.54 -13.23
N LEU A 146 13.56 -15.91 -12.38
CA LEU A 146 15.01 -16.11 -12.32
C LEU A 146 15.45 -16.33 -10.87
N SER A 147 16.66 -16.87 -10.68
CA SER A 147 17.26 -17.09 -9.36
C SER A 147 18.57 -16.33 -9.23
N LEU A 148 18.82 -15.75 -8.05
CA LEU A 148 20.10 -15.18 -7.67
C LEU A 148 21.19 -16.25 -7.43
N ASP A 149 20.82 -17.53 -7.38
CA ASP A 149 21.80 -18.65 -7.33
C ASP A 149 22.40 -18.98 -8.69
N ASP A 150 21.81 -18.49 -9.79
CA ASP A 150 22.38 -18.60 -11.12
C ASP A 150 23.48 -17.54 -11.35
N ASP A 151 24.46 -17.85 -12.17
CA ASP A 151 25.50 -16.88 -12.55
C ASP A 151 24.94 -15.77 -13.47
N LEU A 152 25.58 -14.62 -13.47
CA LEU A 152 25.14 -13.43 -14.21
C LEU A 152 25.02 -13.68 -15.72
N VAL A 153 25.94 -14.48 -16.31
CA VAL A 153 25.94 -14.79 -17.76
C VAL A 153 24.70 -15.61 -18.12
N LYS A 154 24.34 -16.57 -17.27
CA LYS A 154 23.14 -17.41 -17.47
C LYS A 154 21.86 -16.58 -17.33
N ILE A 155 21.81 -15.70 -16.32
CA ILE A 155 20.67 -14.78 -16.11
C ILE A 155 20.51 -13.87 -17.30
N ASP A 156 21.57 -13.18 -17.75
CA ASP A 156 21.54 -12.28 -18.89
C ASP A 156 21.18 -13.00 -20.19
N GLY A 157 21.75 -14.20 -20.42
CA GLY A 157 21.44 -15.02 -21.57
C GLY A 157 19.95 -15.39 -21.67
N ARG A 158 19.31 -15.70 -20.53
CA ARG A 158 17.87 -15.93 -20.47
C ARG A 158 17.08 -14.65 -20.74
N ILE A 159 17.46 -13.54 -20.11
CA ILE A 159 16.83 -12.25 -20.33
C ILE A 159 16.86 -11.85 -21.81
N LYS A 160 18.02 -11.90 -22.45
CA LYS A 160 18.18 -11.57 -23.87
C LYS A 160 17.32 -12.45 -24.79
N LYS A 161 17.22 -13.72 -24.47
CA LYS A 161 16.45 -14.69 -25.27
C LYS A 161 14.93 -14.50 -25.11
N GLU A 162 14.45 -14.21 -23.89
CA GLU A 162 13.02 -14.26 -23.56
C GLU A 162 12.35 -12.88 -23.55
N LEU A 163 13.08 -11.81 -23.18
CA LEU A 163 12.55 -10.45 -23.00
C LEU A 163 13.26 -9.39 -23.85
N GLY A 164 14.60 -9.33 -23.77
CA GLY A 164 15.39 -8.19 -24.24
C GLY A 164 15.41 -7.03 -23.26
N TYR A 165 16.09 -5.94 -23.62
CA TYR A 165 16.15 -4.69 -22.87
C TYR A 165 15.37 -3.58 -23.59
N PRO A 166 14.76 -2.60 -22.90
CA PRO A 166 14.73 -2.42 -21.44
C PRO A 166 13.74 -3.38 -20.76
N LEU A 167 13.98 -3.64 -19.47
CA LEU A 167 13.14 -4.49 -18.63
C LEU A 167 13.07 -3.96 -17.19
N VAL A 168 12.13 -4.48 -16.41
CA VAL A 168 12.01 -4.20 -14.98
C VAL A 168 12.32 -5.45 -14.19
N VAL A 169 13.17 -5.34 -13.14
CA VAL A 169 13.41 -6.42 -12.20
C VAL A 169 12.88 -6.08 -10.83
N LYS A 170 12.30 -7.07 -10.15
CA LYS A 170 11.87 -6.94 -8.76
C LYS A 170 11.90 -8.30 -8.04
N PRO A 171 12.08 -8.33 -6.70
CA PRO A 171 11.98 -9.57 -5.94
C PRO A 171 10.56 -10.14 -6.00
N VAL A 172 10.43 -11.46 -5.80
CA VAL A 172 9.09 -12.11 -5.83
C VAL A 172 8.20 -11.70 -4.66
N ASP A 173 8.75 -11.18 -3.57
CA ASP A 173 8.06 -10.77 -2.35
C ASP A 173 8.17 -9.25 -2.06
N GLY A 174 8.68 -8.46 -3.01
CA GLY A 174 8.87 -7.01 -2.85
C GLY A 174 7.54 -6.23 -2.85
N VAL A 175 7.48 -5.20 -2.01
CA VAL A 175 6.36 -4.23 -1.92
C VAL A 175 6.88 -2.80 -1.96
N GLY A 176 6.05 -1.84 -2.35
CA GLY A 176 6.35 -0.41 -2.25
C GLY A 176 7.59 0.04 -3.02
N CYS A 177 7.90 -0.57 -4.14
CA CYS A 177 9.09 -0.34 -4.97
C CYS A 177 10.41 -0.87 -4.38
N SER A 178 10.40 -1.63 -3.26
CA SER A 178 11.61 -2.25 -2.70
C SER A 178 12.23 -3.24 -3.69
N GLY A 179 13.53 -3.11 -3.95
CA GLY A 179 14.28 -3.93 -4.90
C GLY A 179 13.90 -3.74 -6.37
N LEU A 180 12.99 -2.79 -6.66
CA LEU A 180 12.52 -2.50 -8.02
C LEU A 180 13.55 -1.66 -8.78
N SER A 181 13.93 -2.09 -9.99
CA SER A 181 14.84 -1.35 -10.86
C SER A 181 14.46 -1.46 -12.33
N LEU A 182 14.60 -0.34 -13.04
CA LEU A 182 14.60 -0.31 -14.51
C LEU A 182 16.01 -0.66 -15.01
N VAL A 183 16.12 -1.73 -15.79
CA VAL A 183 17.35 -2.19 -16.39
C VAL A 183 17.29 -1.85 -17.88
N THR A 184 17.93 -0.77 -18.28
CA THR A 184 17.89 -0.28 -19.67
C THR A 184 18.86 -1.02 -20.59
N GLU A 185 19.96 -1.52 -20.04
CA GLU A 185 21.02 -2.22 -20.75
C GLU A 185 21.65 -3.28 -19.84
N GLU A 186 22.38 -4.23 -20.43
CA GLU A 186 23.06 -5.33 -19.74
C GLU A 186 23.94 -4.85 -18.58
N ILE A 187 24.66 -3.76 -18.77
CA ILE A 187 25.60 -3.22 -17.77
C ILE A 187 24.91 -2.88 -16.43
N HIS A 188 23.63 -2.57 -16.45
CA HIS A 188 22.84 -2.24 -15.25
C HIS A 188 22.35 -3.48 -14.48
N LEU A 189 22.42 -4.70 -15.11
CA LEU A 189 21.82 -5.91 -14.52
C LEU A 189 22.48 -6.26 -13.17
N ALA A 190 23.80 -6.24 -13.09
CA ALA A 190 24.52 -6.59 -11.85
C ALA A 190 24.13 -5.68 -10.68
N GLY A 191 24.01 -4.37 -10.92
CA GLY A 191 23.55 -3.41 -9.90
C GLY A 191 22.14 -3.69 -9.43
N ALA A 192 21.22 -4.03 -10.36
CA ALA A 192 19.85 -4.37 -10.04
C ALA A 192 19.74 -5.65 -9.18
N LEU A 193 20.54 -6.68 -9.50
CA LEU A 193 20.58 -7.92 -8.70
C LEU A 193 21.14 -7.67 -7.30
N SER A 194 22.18 -6.84 -7.20
CA SER A 194 22.75 -6.44 -5.89
C SER A 194 21.73 -5.73 -5.02
N LYS A 195 20.90 -4.85 -5.61
CA LYS A 195 19.80 -4.16 -4.91
C LYS A 195 18.74 -5.14 -4.42
N ILE A 196 18.34 -6.12 -5.23
CA ILE A 196 17.42 -7.18 -4.80
C ILE A 196 18.00 -7.96 -3.62
N CYS A 197 19.28 -8.35 -3.68
CA CYS A 197 19.95 -9.05 -2.58
C CYS A 197 19.95 -8.25 -1.27
N ALA A 198 20.07 -6.92 -1.35
CA ALA A 198 20.09 -6.06 -0.16
C ALA A 198 18.69 -5.85 0.45
N GLU A 199 17.63 -5.89 -0.35
CA GLU A 199 16.29 -5.50 0.05
C GLU A 199 15.29 -6.67 0.18
N SER A 200 15.66 -7.89 -0.23
CA SER A 200 14.82 -9.09 -0.12
C SER A 200 15.59 -10.28 0.43
N MET A 201 14.91 -11.09 1.22
CA MET A 201 15.42 -12.40 1.67
C MET A 201 15.19 -13.51 0.62
N SER A 202 14.39 -13.25 -0.39
CA SER A 202 14.13 -14.21 -1.46
C SER A 202 15.30 -14.27 -2.43
N LYS A 203 15.71 -15.49 -2.76
CA LYS A 203 16.68 -15.70 -3.85
C LYS A 203 16.03 -15.68 -5.23
N ARG A 204 14.71 -15.66 -5.30
CA ARG A 204 13.96 -15.59 -6.56
C ARG A 204 13.56 -14.16 -6.86
N PHE A 205 13.64 -13.81 -8.13
CA PHE A 205 13.17 -12.53 -8.63
C PHE A 205 12.47 -12.72 -9.99
N ILE A 206 11.75 -11.70 -10.39
CA ILE A 206 11.10 -11.65 -11.71
C ILE A 206 11.71 -10.52 -12.55
N ALA A 207 11.90 -10.83 -13.82
CA ALA A 207 12.18 -9.86 -14.87
C ALA A 207 10.93 -9.71 -15.73
N LEU A 208 10.49 -8.47 -15.94
CA LEU A 208 9.30 -8.11 -16.70
C LEU A 208 9.69 -7.25 -17.89
N GLU A 209 9.08 -7.49 -19.04
CA GLU A 209 9.13 -6.56 -20.16
C GLU A 209 8.76 -5.13 -19.68
N PHE A 210 9.58 -4.14 -20.02
CA PHE A 210 9.26 -2.76 -19.68
C PHE A 210 8.12 -2.26 -20.58
N ILE A 211 6.99 -1.96 -19.95
CA ILE A 211 5.84 -1.37 -20.61
C ILE A 211 5.87 0.16 -20.39
N ARG A 212 6.02 0.90 -21.49
CA ARG A 212 5.90 2.35 -21.44
C ARG A 212 4.44 2.75 -21.38
N GLY A 213 4.06 3.48 -20.32
CA GLY A 213 2.67 3.88 -20.10
C GLY A 213 2.46 4.65 -18.81
N GLU A 214 1.20 4.87 -18.46
CA GLU A 214 0.79 5.56 -17.24
C GLU A 214 0.54 4.56 -16.11
N ALA A 215 1.12 4.81 -14.94
CA ALA A 215 0.88 3.98 -13.76
C ALA A 215 -0.47 4.34 -13.13
N ALA A 216 -1.26 3.30 -12.86
CA ALA A 216 -2.57 3.42 -12.25
C ALA A 216 -2.83 2.24 -11.32
N SER A 217 -3.86 2.34 -10.46
CA SER A 217 -4.34 1.21 -9.67
C SER A 217 -5.86 1.21 -9.59
N VAL A 218 -6.42 0.03 -9.36
CA VAL A 218 -7.83 -0.14 -9.05
C VAL A 218 -7.97 -0.58 -7.60
N SER A 219 -8.77 0.16 -6.83
CA SER A 219 -9.19 -0.23 -5.49
C SER A 219 -10.46 -1.05 -5.57
N LEU A 220 -10.50 -2.19 -4.87
CA LEU A 220 -11.63 -3.12 -4.91
C LEU A 220 -12.03 -3.57 -3.50
N LEU A 221 -13.30 -3.99 -3.38
CA LEU A 221 -13.77 -4.86 -2.30
C LEU A 221 -14.16 -6.22 -2.88
N SER A 222 -13.87 -7.27 -2.13
CA SER A 222 -14.17 -8.64 -2.52
C SER A 222 -14.83 -9.42 -1.38
N THR A 223 -15.76 -10.29 -1.74
CA THR A 223 -16.39 -11.28 -0.83
C THR A 223 -15.62 -12.61 -0.83
N GLY A 224 -14.49 -12.69 -1.54
CA GLY A 224 -13.77 -13.94 -1.80
C GLY A 224 -14.32 -14.75 -2.98
N LYS A 225 -15.52 -14.41 -3.47
CA LYS A 225 -16.18 -15.02 -4.64
C LYS A 225 -16.47 -14.01 -5.73
N LYS A 226 -16.84 -12.80 -5.34
CA LYS A 226 -17.14 -11.67 -6.21
C LYS A 226 -16.36 -10.46 -5.76
N ALA A 227 -15.84 -9.72 -6.72
CA ALA A 227 -15.12 -8.47 -6.49
C ALA A 227 -15.88 -7.30 -7.13
N LYS A 228 -15.72 -6.11 -6.54
CA LYS A 228 -16.28 -4.87 -7.05
C LYS A 228 -15.24 -3.77 -7.03
N ALA A 229 -14.89 -3.26 -8.21
CA ALA A 229 -14.02 -2.12 -8.36
C ALA A 229 -14.70 -0.85 -7.82
N LEU A 230 -14.01 -0.11 -6.97
CA LEU A 230 -14.50 1.11 -6.32
C LEU A 230 -14.00 2.35 -7.04
N SER A 231 -12.71 2.40 -7.38
CA SER A 231 -12.09 3.54 -8.04
C SER A 231 -10.92 3.12 -8.91
N LEU A 232 -10.69 3.90 -9.98
CA LEU A 232 -9.42 3.96 -10.69
C LEU A 232 -8.61 5.11 -10.10
N ASN A 233 -7.35 4.87 -9.78
CA ASN A 233 -6.47 5.81 -9.12
C ASN A 233 -5.23 6.05 -9.99
N LYS A 234 -4.80 7.29 -10.15
CA LYS A 234 -3.51 7.63 -10.75
C LYS A 234 -2.40 7.36 -9.74
N GLN A 235 -1.29 6.82 -10.18
CA GLN A 235 -0.11 6.59 -9.34
C GLN A 235 1.06 7.42 -9.85
N ASN A 236 1.71 8.15 -8.95
CA ASN A 236 2.93 8.87 -9.22
C ASN A 236 4.11 7.97 -8.82
N VAL A 237 4.55 7.16 -9.77
CA VAL A 237 5.68 6.22 -9.58
C VAL A 237 6.89 6.76 -10.30
N ASN A 238 8.02 6.85 -9.59
CA ASN A 238 9.34 7.10 -10.16
C ASN A 238 10.07 5.77 -10.28
N LEU A 239 10.18 5.24 -11.49
CA LEU A 239 10.92 4.02 -11.77
C LEU A 239 12.37 4.40 -12.12
N ALA A 240 13.32 3.98 -11.29
CA ALA A 240 14.72 4.37 -11.40
C ALA A 240 15.62 3.22 -11.86
N VAL A 241 16.77 3.58 -12.44
CA VAL A 241 17.88 2.65 -12.69
C VAL A 241 18.50 2.17 -11.36
N PRO A 242 19.31 1.09 -11.34
CA PRO A 242 19.78 0.49 -10.09
C PRO A 242 20.52 1.42 -9.12
N ASP A 243 21.23 2.43 -9.64
CA ASP A 243 21.98 3.39 -8.84
C ASP A 243 21.11 4.44 -8.14
N ALA A 244 19.80 4.44 -8.40
CA ALA A 244 18.82 5.33 -7.80
C ALA A 244 17.67 4.54 -7.18
N VAL A 245 16.85 5.21 -6.34
CA VAL A 245 15.75 4.58 -5.64
C VAL A 245 14.46 4.78 -6.44
N SER A 246 13.82 3.67 -6.81
CA SER A 246 12.44 3.70 -7.30
C SER A 246 11.49 4.05 -6.16
N SER A 247 10.51 4.91 -6.41
CA SER A 247 9.63 5.39 -5.35
C SER A 247 8.18 5.61 -5.83
N TYR A 248 7.27 5.51 -4.88
CA TYR A 248 5.88 5.91 -5.02
C TYR A 248 5.68 7.21 -4.25
N GLU A 249 5.26 8.26 -4.94
CA GLU A 249 5.19 9.62 -4.39
C GLU A 249 3.76 10.05 -4.00
N GLY A 250 2.77 9.25 -4.33
CA GLY A 250 1.35 9.57 -4.11
C GLY A 250 0.52 9.36 -5.35
N GLY A 251 -0.62 10.02 -5.44
CA GLY A 251 -1.53 9.83 -6.56
C GLY A 251 -2.75 10.72 -6.53
N ALA A 252 -3.73 10.40 -7.38
CA ALA A 252 -5.01 11.10 -7.46
C ALA A 252 -6.18 10.12 -7.61
N VAL A 253 -7.33 10.49 -7.05
CA VAL A 253 -8.57 9.70 -7.07
C VAL A 253 -9.76 10.63 -7.31
N PRO A 254 -10.69 10.30 -8.23
CA PRO A 254 -10.58 9.26 -9.24
C PRO A 254 -9.62 9.68 -10.36
N PHE A 255 -9.07 8.70 -11.06
CA PHE A 255 -8.34 8.91 -12.30
C PHE A 255 -9.30 8.70 -13.48
N GLU A 256 -9.54 9.77 -14.24
CA GLU A 256 -10.37 9.70 -15.45
C GLU A 256 -9.53 9.24 -16.63
N HIS A 257 -9.83 8.06 -17.15
CA HIS A 257 -9.11 7.46 -18.27
C HIS A 257 -10.06 6.60 -19.10
N TRP A 258 -9.87 6.56 -20.44
CA TRP A 258 -10.75 5.83 -21.35
C TRP A 258 -10.69 4.31 -21.15
N LEU A 259 -9.59 3.77 -20.59
CA LEU A 259 -9.45 2.35 -20.21
C LEU A 259 -10.05 2.00 -18.84
N LYS A 260 -10.71 2.93 -18.14
CA LYS A 260 -11.25 2.71 -16.79
C LYS A 260 -12.13 1.47 -16.68
N GLN A 261 -13.08 1.32 -17.59
CA GLN A 261 -14.02 0.19 -17.56
C GLN A 261 -13.32 -1.15 -17.84
N GLU A 262 -12.34 -1.14 -18.73
CA GLU A 262 -11.53 -2.32 -19.02
C GLU A 262 -10.67 -2.70 -17.80
N ALA A 263 -10.03 -1.73 -17.15
CA ALA A 263 -9.26 -1.94 -15.94
C ALA A 263 -10.11 -2.50 -14.80
N PHE A 264 -11.32 -1.98 -14.60
CA PHE A 264 -12.28 -2.49 -13.61
C PHE A 264 -12.61 -3.95 -13.87
N ARG A 265 -13.00 -4.29 -15.11
CA ARG A 265 -13.33 -5.65 -15.51
C ARG A 265 -12.15 -6.62 -15.32
N ILE A 266 -10.93 -6.19 -15.64
CA ILE A 266 -9.71 -7.00 -15.44
C ILE A 266 -9.42 -7.17 -13.95
N ALA A 267 -9.44 -6.10 -13.19
CA ALA A 267 -9.16 -6.13 -11.75
C ALA A 267 -10.13 -7.05 -10.99
N GLU A 268 -11.43 -6.96 -11.29
CA GLU A 268 -12.46 -7.84 -10.73
C GLU A 268 -12.17 -9.31 -11.06
N LYS A 269 -11.92 -9.63 -12.34
CA LYS A 269 -11.61 -11.00 -12.79
C LYS A 269 -10.34 -11.57 -12.20
N VAL A 270 -9.28 -10.77 -12.14
CA VAL A 270 -8.00 -11.20 -11.55
C VAL A 270 -8.17 -11.46 -10.05
N THR A 271 -8.89 -10.60 -9.34
CA THR A 271 -9.19 -10.80 -7.91
C THR A 271 -10.04 -12.05 -7.68
N GLU A 272 -11.08 -12.27 -8.48
CA GLU A 272 -11.97 -13.45 -8.41
C GLU A 272 -11.24 -14.78 -8.76
N ALA A 273 -10.12 -14.71 -9.49
CA ALA A 273 -9.30 -15.89 -9.79
C ALA A 273 -8.53 -16.45 -8.58
N PHE A 274 -8.34 -15.63 -7.54
CA PHE A 274 -7.81 -16.06 -6.27
C PHE A 274 -8.97 -16.26 -5.29
N SER A 275 -9.41 -17.51 -5.09
CA SER A 275 -10.42 -17.82 -4.08
C SER A 275 -9.97 -17.30 -2.71
N ASP A 276 -10.95 -16.78 -1.93
CA ASP A 276 -10.77 -16.33 -0.55
C ASP A 276 -9.94 -15.03 -0.39
N LEU A 277 -9.70 -14.30 -1.47
CA LEU A 277 -9.30 -12.88 -1.40
C LEU A 277 -10.51 -12.04 -0.96
N LYS A 278 -10.84 -12.11 0.34
CA LYS A 278 -12.01 -11.47 0.95
C LYS A 278 -11.61 -10.20 1.67
N GLY A 279 -12.15 -9.06 1.29
CA GLY A 279 -11.84 -7.76 1.88
C GLY A 279 -11.35 -6.76 0.85
N TYR A 280 -10.46 -5.85 1.27
CA TYR A 280 -9.90 -4.84 0.38
C TYR A 280 -8.72 -5.40 -0.42
N VAL A 281 -8.71 -5.09 -1.72
CA VAL A 281 -7.65 -5.48 -2.67
C VAL A 281 -7.29 -4.28 -3.53
N GLY A 282 -5.99 -4.11 -3.80
CA GLY A 282 -5.47 -3.18 -4.79
C GLY A 282 -4.86 -3.93 -5.97
N VAL A 283 -5.16 -3.52 -7.20
CA VAL A 283 -4.54 -4.07 -8.42
C VAL A 283 -3.84 -2.95 -9.16
N ASP A 284 -2.52 -3.10 -9.36
CA ASP A 284 -1.68 -2.09 -10.00
C ASP A 284 -1.54 -2.37 -11.51
N PHE A 285 -1.59 -1.29 -12.28
CA PHE A 285 -1.59 -1.31 -13.74
C PHE A 285 -0.54 -0.39 -14.33
N VAL A 286 -0.11 -0.73 -15.55
CA VAL A 286 0.48 0.21 -16.49
C VAL A 286 -0.45 0.31 -17.70
N PHE A 287 -0.92 1.50 -18.03
CA PHE A 287 -1.81 1.79 -19.14
C PHE A 287 -0.99 2.20 -20.37
N THR A 288 -1.13 1.45 -21.47
CA THR A 288 -0.65 1.87 -22.78
C THR A 288 -1.77 2.59 -23.54
N GLU A 289 -1.47 3.06 -24.75
CA GLU A 289 -2.48 3.60 -25.66
C GLU A 289 -3.56 2.58 -26.07
N HIS A 290 -3.34 1.28 -25.85
CA HIS A 290 -4.23 0.24 -26.37
C HIS A 290 -4.90 -0.59 -25.30
N LYS A 291 -4.19 -0.92 -24.21
CA LYS A 291 -4.70 -1.78 -23.15
C LYS A 291 -3.99 -1.57 -21.81
N PRO A 292 -4.63 -1.93 -20.69
CA PRO A 292 -3.98 -1.96 -19.39
C PRO A 292 -3.25 -3.30 -19.19
N PHE A 293 -2.06 -3.24 -18.56
CA PHE A 293 -1.33 -4.40 -18.10
C PHE A 293 -1.31 -4.44 -16.58
N VAL A 294 -1.65 -5.57 -15.98
CA VAL A 294 -1.52 -5.78 -14.54
C VAL A 294 -0.07 -6.05 -14.19
N VAL A 295 0.47 -5.29 -13.24
CA VAL A 295 1.87 -5.42 -12.80
C VAL A 295 1.99 -5.85 -11.35
N ASP A 296 0.93 -5.71 -10.54
CA ASP A 296 0.89 -6.19 -9.16
C ASP A 296 -0.54 -6.40 -8.64
N LEU A 297 -0.66 -7.19 -7.56
CA LEU A 297 -1.89 -7.36 -6.78
C LEU A 297 -1.52 -7.30 -5.29
N ASN A 298 -2.21 -6.43 -4.56
CA ASN A 298 -2.00 -6.16 -3.15
C ASN A 298 -3.24 -6.58 -2.35
N PRO A 299 -3.20 -7.72 -1.60
CA PRO A 299 -4.35 -8.23 -0.84
C PRO A 299 -4.53 -7.51 0.49
N ARG A 300 -4.51 -6.17 0.47
CA ARG A 300 -4.58 -5.29 1.65
C ARG A 300 -5.00 -3.87 1.28
N LEU A 301 -5.22 -3.05 2.31
CA LEU A 301 -5.38 -1.60 2.13
C LEU A 301 -4.16 -1.02 1.42
N THR A 302 -4.38 -0.14 0.46
CA THR A 302 -3.35 0.57 -0.28
C THR A 302 -3.41 2.07 0.01
N THR A 303 -2.34 2.80 -0.25
CA THR A 303 -2.25 4.25 0.02
C THR A 303 -3.32 5.04 -0.73
N SER A 304 -3.82 4.54 -1.86
CA SER A 304 -4.94 5.15 -2.60
C SER A 304 -6.23 5.26 -1.77
N TYR A 305 -6.37 4.48 -0.69
CA TYR A 305 -7.48 4.60 0.26
C TYR A 305 -7.61 6.01 0.84
N VAL A 306 -6.47 6.68 1.07
CA VAL A 306 -6.43 8.07 1.58
C VAL A 306 -7.24 9.03 0.70
N GLY A 307 -7.11 8.90 -0.62
CA GLY A 307 -7.89 9.68 -1.58
C GLY A 307 -9.31 9.11 -1.81
N LEU A 308 -9.43 7.77 -1.91
CA LEU A 308 -10.70 7.10 -2.16
C LEU A 308 -11.76 7.47 -1.12
N ARG A 309 -11.42 7.42 0.18
CA ARG A 309 -12.35 7.73 1.27
C ARG A 309 -12.92 9.16 1.22
N LYS A 310 -12.18 10.08 0.60
CA LYS A 310 -12.58 11.49 0.47
C LYS A 310 -13.54 11.75 -0.68
N VAL A 311 -13.46 10.92 -1.73
CA VAL A 311 -14.29 11.06 -2.92
C VAL A 311 -15.48 10.11 -2.96
N ALA A 312 -15.42 8.97 -2.26
CA ALA A 312 -16.53 8.03 -2.17
C ALA A 312 -17.71 8.62 -1.40
N ARG A 313 -18.93 8.52 -1.98
CA ARG A 313 -20.17 8.97 -1.30
C ARG A 313 -20.77 7.90 -0.37
N PHE A 314 -19.93 6.97 0.09
CA PHE A 314 -20.29 5.95 1.06
C PHE A 314 -19.06 5.69 1.96
N ASN A 315 -19.31 5.14 3.14
CA ASN A 315 -18.21 4.77 4.04
C ASN A 315 -17.55 3.49 3.55
N VAL A 316 -16.29 3.61 3.08
CA VAL A 316 -15.53 2.47 2.50
C VAL A 316 -15.17 1.43 3.56
N ALA A 317 -14.93 1.85 4.81
CA ALA A 317 -14.64 0.93 5.92
C ALA A 317 -15.88 0.11 6.31
N GLU A 318 -17.07 0.71 6.34
CA GLU A 318 -18.33 -0.03 6.56
C GLU A 318 -18.62 -0.97 5.39
N ALA A 319 -18.36 -0.56 4.16
CA ALA A 319 -18.49 -1.42 2.99
C ALA A 319 -17.52 -2.61 3.05
N LEU A 320 -16.31 -2.42 3.57
CA LEU A 320 -15.34 -3.50 3.85
C LEU A 320 -15.90 -4.50 4.87
N VAL A 321 -16.45 -4.01 6.00
CA VAL A 321 -17.10 -4.87 7.02
C VAL A 321 -18.23 -5.68 6.40
N ASN A 322 -19.07 -5.05 5.58
CA ASN A 322 -20.19 -5.71 4.91
C ASN A 322 -19.73 -6.75 3.88
N ALA A 323 -18.66 -6.47 3.12
CA ALA A 323 -18.08 -7.42 2.18
C ALA A 323 -17.53 -8.66 2.88
N VAL A 324 -16.86 -8.47 4.03
CA VAL A 324 -16.24 -9.58 4.77
C VAL A 324 -17.23 -10.36 5.63
N LEU A 325 -18.09 -9.69 6.38
CA LEU A 325 -18.96 -10.35 7.37
C LEU A 325 -20.35 -10.70 6.83
N LYS A 326 -20.80 -10.02 5.76
CA LYS A 326 -22.16 -10.18 5.22
C LYS A 326 -22.19 -10.57 3.74
N ASP A 327 -21.03 -10.81 3.12
CA ASP A 327 -20.89 -11.11 1.67
C ASP A 327 -21.61 -10.08 0.75
N THR A 328 -21.64 -8.81 1.18
CA THR A 328 -22.38 -7.74 0.48
C THR A 328 -21.42 -6.69 -0.06
N LEU A 329 -21.45 -6.45 -1.37
CA LEU A 329 -20.65 -5.43 -2.05
C LEU A 329 -21.49 -4.15 -2.28
N PRO A 330 -20.85 -2.96 -2.31
CA PRO A 330 -21.54 -1.71 -2.55
C PRO A 330 -22.09 -1.65 -3.99
N THR A 331 -23.30 -1.14 -4.15
CA THR A 331 -23.99 -1.01 -5.45
C THR A 331 -23.94 0.41 -6.00
N ASN A 332 -23.98 1.42 -5.14
CA ASN A 332 -23.83 2.82 -5.53
C ASN A 332 -22.37 3.25 -5.34
N LEU A 333 -21.67 3.54 -6.43
CA LEU A 333 -20.27 3.92 -6.49
C LEU A 333 -20.08 5.37 -6.98
N GLU A 334 -20.99 6.27 -6.61
CA GLU A 334 -20.84 7.68 -6.95
C GLU A 334 -19.64 8.30 -6.24
N ASN A 335 -18.89 9.11 -6.99
CA ASN A 335 -17.79 9.92 -6.47
C ASN A 335 -18.25 11.37 -6.28
N GLY A 336 -17.76 12.02 -5.23
CA GLY A 336 -18.10 13.40 -4.86
C GLY A 336 -16.91 14.36 -4.99
N GLY A 337 -16.25 14.40 -6.16
CA GLY A 337 -15.10 15.28 -6.40
C GLY A 337 -13.80 14.52 -6.65
N PHE A 338 -12.68 15.17 -6.37
CA PHE A 338 -11.33 14.69 -6.63
C PHE A 338 -10.45 14.88 -5.40
N ALA A 339 -9.49 13.98 -5.21
CA ALA A 339 -8.47 14.09 -4.18
C ALA A 339 -7.10 13.77 -4.77
N CYS A 340 -6.12 14.63 -4.49
CA CYS A 340 -4.71 14.41 -4.79
C CYS A 340 -3.93 14.28 -3.49
N PHE A 341 -3.00 13.35 -3.40
CA PHE A 341 -2.18 13.16 -2.21
C PHE A 341 -0.72 12.91 -2.57
N SER A 342 0.17 13.37 -1.71
CA SER A 342 1.62 13.28 -1.95
C SER A 342 2.40 13.13 -0.67
N LYS A 343 3.48 12.36 -0.72
CA LYS A 343 4.53 12.35 0.30
C LYS A 343 5.41 13.59 0.13
N VAL A 344 5.75 14.23 1.23
CA VAL A 344 6.60 15.43 1.26
C VAL A 344 7.69 15.23 2.30
N ASP A 345 8.93 15.18 1.82
CA ASP A 345 10.10 15.08 2.70
C ASP A 345 10.47 16.46 3.23
N THR A 346 10.80 16.52 4.52
CA THR A 346 11.22 17.73 5.23
C THR A 346 12.39 17.42 6.15
N SER A 347 13.04 18.44 6.68
CA SER A 347 13.83 18.26 7.92
C SER A 347 12.92 17.88 9.08
N SER A 348 13.48 17.19 10.07
CA SER A 348 12.71 16.84 11.28
C SER A 348 12.28 18.13 12.00
N PRO A 349 10.97 18.33 12.24
CA PRO A 349 10.47 19.53 12.90
C PRO A 349 10.71 19.50 14.41
N THR A 350 10.65 20.68 15.03
CA THR A 350 10.50 20.78 16.48
C THR A 350 9.15 20.20 16.91
N LEU A 351 9.02 19.83 18.19
CA LEU A 351 7.74 19.33 18.71
C LEU A 351 6.61 20.36 18.57
N GLU A 352 6.91 21.66 18.72
CA GLU A 352 5.94 22.72 18.51
C GLU A 352 5.47 22.81 17.04
N ALA A 353 6.41 22.77 16.10
CA ALA A 353 6.08 22.75 14.67
C ALA A 353 5.27 21.50 14.30
N PHE A 354 5.66 20.33 14.81
CA PHE A 354 4.89 19.09 14.66
C PHE A 354 3.44 19.24 15.12
N GLN A 355 3.22 19.77 16.33
CA GLN A 355 1.88 19.96 16.87
C GLN A 355 1.04 20.97 16.09
N LYS A 356 1.67 22.00 15.50
CA LYS A 356 0.99 22.92 14.58
C LYS A 356 0.59 22.22 13.30
N VAL A 357 1.53 21.54 12.63
CA VAL A 357 1.30 20.80 11.39
C VAL A 357 0.21 19.73 11.57
N ALA A 358 0.24 18.98 12.65
CA ALA A 358 -0.71 17.91 12.94
C ALA A 358 -2.18 18.36 13.03
N LYS A 359 -2.45 19.66 13.21
CA LYS A 359 -3.81 20.22 13.27
C LYS A 359 -4.39 20.60 11.89
N PHE A 360 -3.58 20.61 10.84
CA PHE A 360 -4.08 20.95 9.50
C PHE A 360 -4.85 19.77 8.90
N CYS A 361 -6.04 20.04 8.37
CA CYS A 361 -6.90 19.02 7.76
C CYS A 361 -6.26 18.38 6.52
N ALA A 362 -5.42 19.12 5.79
CA ALA A 362 -4.68 18.60 4.66
C ALA A 362 -3.52 17.66 5.03
N VAL A 363 -3.14 17.59 6.31
CA VAL A 363 -2.08 16.69 6.81
C VAL A 363 -2.71 15.37 7.23
N VAL A 364 -2.54 14.34 6.43
CA VAL A 364 -3.03 12.99 6.73
C VAL A 364 -2.07 12.27 7.68
N SER A 365 -0.77 12.36 7.39
CA SER A 365 0.29 11.96 8.31
C SER A 365 1.16 13.16 8.65
N PRO A 366 1.32 13.49 9.94
CA PRO A 366 2.33 14.46 10.37
C PRO A 366 3.74 14.05 9.94
N PRO A 367 4.71 14.97 9.99
CA PRO A 367 6.09 14.65 9.64
C PRO A 367 6.72 13.69 10.67
N PHE A 368 7.00 12.48 10.24
CA PHE A 368 7.63 11.41 11.03
C PHE A 368 8.94 10.92 10.40
N PRO A 369 9.86 10.38 11.24
CA PRO A 369 9.95 10.49 12.70
C PRO A 369 10.42 11.89 13.15
N LEU A 370 10.35 12.18 14.44
CA LEU A 370 10.99 13.37 15.03
C LEU A 370 12.34 12.95 15.61
N ILE A 371 13.38 12.98 14.78
CA ILE A 371 14.76 12.70 15.16
C ILE A 371 15.60 13.90 14.76
N GLU A 372 16.32 14.49 15.72
CA GLU A 372 17.14 15.68 15.48
C GLU A 372 18.15 15.46 14.34
N ASN A 373 18.25 16.44 13.44
CA ASN A 373 19.13 16.42 12.26
C ASN A 373 18.86 15.31 11.22
N ASP A 374 17.67 14.70 11.24
CA ASP A 374 17.28 13.67 10.30
C ASP A 374 16.14 14.15 9.37
N LYS A 375 15.72 13.30 8.46
CA LYS A 375 14.60 13.53 7.56
C LYS A 375 13.30 13.03 8.16
N SER A 376 12.24 13.79 7.90
CA SER A 376 10.85 13.39 8.20
C SER A 376 10.04 13.41 6.91
N THR A 377 8.96 12.65 6.87
CA THR A 377 7.99 12.68 5.77
C THR A 377 6.60 12.95 6.31
N SER A 378 5.88 13.85 5.67
CA SER A 378 4.43 14.01 5.79
C SER A 378 3.72 13.37 4.61
N LEU A 379 2.47 12.94 4.81
CA LEU A 379 1.55 12.66 3.72
C LEU A 379 0.44 13.72 3.73
N LEU A 380 0.33 14.46 2.64
CA LEU A 380 -0.62 15.55 2.45
C LEU A 380 -1.70 15.17 1.46
N ILE A 381 -2.88 15.80 1.59
CA ILE A 381 -4.00 15.65 0.68
C ILE A 381 -4.57 17.02 0.30
N GLY A 382 -4.96 17.17 -0.98
CA GLY A 382 -5.80 18.25 -1.47
C GLY A 382 -7.09 17.67 -2.03
N GLU A 383 -8.22 18.27 -1.70
CA GLU A 383 -9.56 17.87 -2.15
C GLU A 383 -10.18 18.98 -2.98
N GLY A 384 -10.99 18.66 -4.00
CA GLY A 384 -11.64 19.67 -4.83
C GLY A 384 -12.83 19.13 -5.61
N VAL A 385 -13.64 20.03 -6.14
CA VAL A 385 -14.74 19.69 -7.04
C VAL A 385 -14.20 19.27 -8.40
N THR A 386 -13.07 19.84 -8.80
CA THR A 386 -12.33 19.47 -10.01
C THR A 386 -10.95 18.94 -9.63
N MET A 387 -10.30 18.22 -10.55
CA MET A 387 -8.93 17.76 -10.37
C MET A 387 -7.97 18.94 -10.14
N ASN A 388 -8.14 20.01 -10.90
CA ASN A 388 -7.32 21.23 -10.77
C ASN A 388 -7.46 21.87 -9.37
N ASP A 389 -8.66 21.92 -8.79
CA ASP A 389 -8.85 22.42 -7.43
C ASP A 389 -8.12 21.55 -6.41
N ALA A 390 -8.20 20.22 -6.56
CA ALA A 390 -7.50 19.29 -5.67
C ALA A 390 -5.97 19.45 -5.75
N GLU A 391 -5.44 19.65 -6.96
CA GLU A 391 -4.00 19.92 -7.18
C GLU A 391 -3.58 21.25 -6.55
N ILE A 392 -4.36 22.32 -6.73
CA ILE A 392 -4.10 23.65 -6.13
C ILE A 392 -4.07 23.52 -4.60
N HIS A 393 -5.07 22.90 -3.99
CA HIS A 393 -5.13 22.74 -2.53
C HIS A 393 -3.98 21.89 -2.00
N LEU A 394 -3.54 20.86 -2.74
CA LEU A 394 -2.35 20.08 -2.37
C LEU A 394 -1.08 20.92 -2.40
N GLU A 395 -0.89 21.77 -3.43
CA GLU A 395 0.28 22.64 -3.52
C GLU A 395 0.26 23.74 -2.44
N GLU A 396 -0.90 24.26 -2.06
CA GLU A 396 -1.05 25.15 -0.92
C GLU A 396 -0.68 24.47 0.40
N ALA A 397 -1.12 23.22 0.60
CA ALA A 397 -0.76 22.42 1.76
C ALA A 397 0.76 22.19 1.86
N LYS A 398 1.44 21.92 0.74
CA LYS A 398 2.91 21.80 0.69
C LYS A 398 3.62 23.08 1.10
N LYS A 399 3.14 24.23 0.62
CA LYS A 399 3.69 25.55 0.98
C LYS A 399 3.50 25.84 2.48
N CYS A 400 2.30 25.57 3.02
CA CYS A 400 2.02 25.73 4.44
C CYS A 400 2.90 24.83 5.32
N LEU A 401 3.07 23.54 4.93
CA LEU A 401 3.96 22.63 5.63
C LEU A 401 5.40 23.17 5.68
N HIS A 402 5.92 23.59 4.53
CA HIS A 402 7.27 24.14 4.44
C HIS A 402 7.43 25.38 5.33
N TYR A 403 6.49 26.32 5.27
CA TYR A 403 6.53 27.56 6.08
C TYR A 403 6.52 27.31 7.60
N ILE A 404 5.87 26.25 8.06
CA ILE A 404 5.79 25.94 9.50
C ILE A 404 7.05 25.23 10.00
N ILE A 405 7.70 24.44 9.13
CA ILE A 405 8.86 23.62 9.53
C ILE A 405 10.17 24.40 9.39
N THR A 406 10.25 25.35 8.44
CA THR A 406 11.41 26.26 8.28
C THR A 406 11.35 27.44 9.25
#